data_f4080f0409a79ca9d46a6bf8000b227b
#
_entry.id   f4080f0409a79ca9d46a6bf8000b227b
#
_cell.length_a   1.000
_cell.length_b   1.000
_cell.length_c   1.000
_cell.angle_alpha   90.00
_cell.angle_beta   90.00
_cell.angle_gamma   90.00
#
_symmetry.space_group_name_H-M   'P 1'
#
loop_
_entity.id
_entity.type
_entity.pdbx_description
1 polymer ?
#
loop_
_entity_poly.entity_id
_entity_poly.type
_entity_poly.pdbx_seq_one_letter_code
_entity_poly.pdbx_strand_id
1 'polypeptide(L)'
;MAEKTFNEYGKTQAIDLLFESSGFSRQGKIGFEPAAGSFLSSASRLFVEGMDFDLTYFPLKHLGYKSVVAVAGEIYASMSHPRLLSVRLGVSAKLDFSHIKDLWLGVVTAAKEHGFSAVDLDLVPSPNGLTISVSAIGEEFKLTKGRTVKARSMDLVCVSGSLGAAFLGQQILEREKRGFDKTKDDSVQPQLEKYKMLIGSYLKPELS
;
A
#
# COMPACT_ATOMS: atom_id res chain seq x y z
N MET A 1 13.72 -25.89 -8.70
CA MET A 1 14.62 -25.37 -7.65
C MET A 1 13.77 -24.57 -6.68
N ALA A 2 13.88 -24.83 -5.37
CA ALA A 2 13.21 -23.99 -4.38
C ALA A 2 13.74 -22.55 -4.51
N GLU A 3 12.84 -21.60 -4.52
CA GLU A 3 13.22 -20.19 -4.61
C GLU A 3 13.84 -19.75 -3.27
N LYS A 4 14.91 -18.95 -3.34
CA LYS A 4 15.64 -18.53 -2.15
C LYS A 4 14.79 -17.61 -1.28
N THR A 5 14.90 -17.79 0.02
CA THR A 5 14.28 -16.90 1.01
C THR A 5 15.04 -15.57 1.12
N PHE A 6 14.41 -14.54 1.69
CA PHE A 6 15.06 -13.26 1.99
C PHE A 6 16.38 -13.42 2.79
N ASN A 7 16.38 -14.33 3.76
CA ASN A 7 17.55 -14.56 4.62
C ASN A 7 18.75 -15.14 3.85
N GLU A 8 18.52 -15.90 2.78
CA GLU A 8 19.57 -16.49 1.94
C GLU A 8 20.25 -15.49 1.00
N TYR A 9 19.54 -14.41 0.61
CA TYR A 9 20.14 -13.32 -0.15
C TYR A 9 20.93 -12.35 0.73
N GLY A 10 20.51 -12.17 1.96
CA GLY A 10 20.95 -11.08 2.82
C GLY A 10 20.29 -9.73 2.44
N LYS A 11 20.13 -8.87 3.43
CA LYS A 11 19.38 -7.61 3.35
C LYS A 11 19.80 -6.71 2.17
N THR A 12 21.10 -6.46 2.04
CA THR A 12 21.64 -5.51 1.05
C THR A 12 21.34 -5.99 -0.37
N GLN A 13 21.69 -7.24 -0.68
CA GLN A 13 21.49 -7.82 -1.99
C GLN A 13 20.00 -7.93 -2.34
N ALA A 14 19.15 -8.30 -1.38
CA ALA A 14 17.71 -8.35 -1.59
C ALA A 14 17.14 -6.98 -1.98
N ILE A 15 17.55 -5.91 -1.29
CA ILE A 15 17.11 -4.54 -1.62
C ILE A 15 17.64 -4.13 -3.01
N ASP A 16 18.90 -4.39 -3.34
CA ASP A 16 19.46 -4.06 -4.67
C ASP A 16 18.66 -4.72 -5.79
N LEU A 17 18.36 -6.01 -5.68
CA LEU A 17 17.55 -6.76 -6.65
C LEU A 17 16.12 -6.20 -6.82
N LEU A 18 15.52 -5.70 -5.74
CA LEU A 18 14.19 -5.08 -5.80
C LEU A 18 14.24 -3.73 -6.53
N PHE A 19 15.31 -2.97 -6.35
CA PHE A 19 15.46 -1.68 -7.02
C PHE A 19 15.82 -1.79 -8.50
N GLU A 20 16.55 -2.84 -8.94
CA GLU A 20 16.97 -3.03 -10.34
C GLU A 20 15.81 -2.90 -11.35
N SER A 21 14.65 -3.44 -11.02
CA SER A 21 13.46 -3.42 -11.91
C SER A 21 12.46 -2.32 -11.57
N SER A 22 12.70 -1.53 -10.53
CA SER A 22 11.73 -0.57 -10.02
C SER A 22 11.64 0.71 -10.84
N GLY A 23 12.75 1.14 -11.47
CA GLY A 23 12.90 2.45 -12.10
C GLY A 23 13.10 3.59 -11.09
N PHE A 24 13.24 3.29 -9.80
CA PHE A 24 13.72 4.21 -8.78
C PHE A 24 15.19 3.92 -8.48
N SER A 25 15.96 4.96 -8.13
CA SER A 25 17.34 4.78 -7.69
C SER A 25 17.36 4.44 -6.20
N ARG A 26 18.12 3.41 -5.82
CA ARG A 26 18.46 3.18 -4.42
C ARG A 26 19.36 4.30 -3.93
N GLN A 27 18.86 5.09 -3.00
CA GLN A 27 19.59 6.21 -2.40
C GLN A 27 19.77 5.94 -0.89
N GLY A 28 20.93 6.31 -0.34
CA GLY A 28 21.16 6.21 1.10
C GLY A 28 20.31 7.19 1.92
N LYS A 29 19.89 8.29 1.27
CA LYS A 29 18.92 9.26 1.79
C LYS A 29 18.03 9.70 0.64
N ILE A 30 16.73 9.73 0.89
CA ILE A 30 15.77 10.35 -0.02
C ILE A 30 15.42 11.74 0.49
N GLY A 31 15.27 12.69 -0.41
CA GLY A 31 14.95 14.07 -0.07
C GLY A 31 14.49 14.84 -1.29
N PHE A 32 13.94 16.01 -1.08
CA PHE A 32 13.63 16.99 -2.10
C PHE A 32 13.76 18.40 -1.52
N GLU A 33 13.93 19.38 -2.39
CA GLU A 33 13.94 20.79 -2.02
C GLU A 33 12.51 21.34 -2.17
N PRO A 34 11.81 21.68 -1.07
CA PRO A 34 10.46 22.23 -1.17
C PRO A 34 10.51 23.67 -1.69
N ALA A 35 9.46 24.09 -2.38
CA ALA A 35 9.33 25.47 -2.79
C ALA A 35 9.30 26.41 -1.55
N ALA A 36 9.94 27.55 -1.65
CA ALA A 36 10.03 28.50 -0.53
C ALA A 36 8.64 28.83 0.05
N GLY A 37 8.47 28.59 1.36
CA GLY A 37 7.21 28.79 2.08
C GLY A 37 6.09 27.82 1.74
N SER A 38 6.38 26.65 1.12
CA SER A 38 5.41 25.57 0.95
C SER A 38 5.20 24.82 2.25
N PHE A 39 3.96 24.43 2.51
CA PHE A 39 3.62 23.50 3.59
C PHE A 39 3.98 22.06 3.20
N LEU A 40 4.54 21.32 4.14
CA LEU A 40 4.80 19.89 3.99
C LEU A 40 3.79 19.08 4.80
N SER A 41 3.17 18.12 4.16
CA SER A 41 2.29 17.15 4.82
C SER A 41 3.00 15.81 4.96
N SER A 42 2.65 15.04 5.99
CA SER A 42 3.14 13.68 6.16
C SER A 42 1.99 12.74 6.53
N ALA A 43 2.06 11.52 6.04
CA ALA A 43 1.15 10.44 6.36
C ALA A 43 1.93 9.17 6.65
N SER A 44 1.44 8.36 7.58
CA SER A 44 2.06 7.07 7.92
C SER A 44 1.00 6.04 8.25
N ARG A 45 1.20 4.80 7.77
CA ARG A 45 0.34 3.66 8.05
C ARG A 45 1.18 2.43 8.38
N LEU A 46 0.65 1.63 9.28
CA LEU A 46 1.16 0.30 9.61
C LEU A 46 0.11 -0.73 9.22
N PHE A 47 0.52 -1.80 8.55
CA PHE A 47 -0.32 -2.94 8.19
C PHE A 47 0.29 -4.19 8.79
N VAL A 48 -0.51 -4.97 9.48
CA VAL A 48 -0.10 -6.19 10.20
C VAL A 48 -0.91 -7.38 9.69
N GLU A 49 -0.23 -8.45 9.31
CA GLU A 49 -0.86 -9.70 8.89
C GLU A 49 -1.77 -10.25 10.01
N GLY A 50 -2.97 -10.70 9.63
CA GLY A 50 -4.00 -11.18 10.54
C GLY A 50 -4.83 -10.08 11.20
N MET A 51 -4.45 -8.79 11.06
CA MET A 51 -5.20 -7.64 11.57
C MET A 51 -5.77 -6.80 10.42
N ASP A 52 -4.92 -6.31 9.52
CA ASP A 52 -5.29 -5.41 8.43
C ASP A 52 -5.49 -6.14 7.10
N PHE A 53 -4.87 -7.29 6.95
CA PHE A 53 -4.97 -8.15 5.77
C PHE A 53 -4.71 -9.61 6.12
N ASP A 54 -5.12 -10.50 5.22
CA ASP A 54 -4.89 -11.94 5.34
C ASP A 54 -4.35 -12.47 4.02
N LEU A 55 -3.17 -13.10 4.06
CA LEU A 55 -2.48 -13.63 2.89
C LEU A 55 -3.21 -14.81 2.25
N THR A 56 -4.20 -15.42 2.90
CA THR A 56 -5.04 -16.47 2.33
C THR A 56 -5.81 -15.98 1.10
N TYR A 57 -6.23 -14.70 1.10
CA TYR A 57 -7.03 -14.14 0.01
C TYR A 57 -6.51 -12.79 -0.52
N PHE A 58 -5.46 -12.24 0.09
CA PHE A 58 -4.91 -10.94 -0.33
C PHE A 58 -3.65 -11.12 -1.17
N PRO A 59 -3.71 -10.89 -2.50
CA PRO A 59 -2.52 -10.96 -3.35
C PRO A 59 -1.48 -9.91 -2.96
N LEU A 60 -0.23 -10.30 -2.80
CA LEU A 60 0.86 -9.44 -2.32
C LEU A 60 1.06 -8.19 -3.19
N LYS A 61 0.92 -8.32 -4.51
CA LYS A 61 0.98 -7.18 -5.43
C LYS A 61 -0.10 -6.14 -5.13
N HIS A 62 -1.32 -6.56 -4.87
CA HIS A 62 -2.41 -5.65 -4.50
C HIS A 62 -2.20 -5.06 -3.11
N LEU A 63 -1.64 -5.83 -2.19
CA LEU A 63 -1.31 -5.37 -0.84
C LEU A 63 -0.26 -4.25 -0.87
N GLY A 64 0.82 -4.43 -1.65
CA GLY A 64 1.83 -3.40 -1.88
C GLY A 64 1.24 -2.13 -2.50
N TYR A 65 0.38 -2.28 -3.50
CA TYR A 65 -0.32 -1.15 -4.12
C TYR A 65 -1.22 -0.41 -3.10
N LYS A 66 -2.08 -1.13 -2.41
CA LYS A 66 -3.00 -0.58 -1.40
C LYS A 66 -2.29 0.16 -0.28
N SER A 67 -1.15 -0.35 0.18
CA SER A 67 -0.39 0.29 1.27
C SER A 67 0.09 1.69 0.88
N VAL A 68 0.51 1.88 -0.37
CA VAL A 68 0.93 3.20 -0.89
C VAL A 68 -0.28 4.11 -1.12
N VAL A 69 -1.36 3.59 -1.71
CA VAL A 69 -2.60 4.36 -1.94
C VAL A 69 -3.16 4.92 -0.63
N ALA A 70 -3.07 4.17 0.47
CA ALA A 70 -3.55 4.62 1.76
C ALA A 70 -2.86 5.92 2.24
N VAL A 71 -1.52 5.99 2.13
CA VAL A 71 -0.77 7.21 2.52
C VAL A 71 -0.87 8.30 1.46
N ALA A 72 -0.92 7.95 0.17
CA ALA A 72 -1.12 8.92 -0.90
C ALA A 72 -2.46 9.65 -0.76
N GLY A 73 -3.53 8.92 -0.41
CA GLY A 73 -4.86 9.50 -0.15
C GLY A 73 -4.85 10.54 0.97
N GLU A 74 -4.11 10.28 2.06
CA GLU A 74 -3.97 11.24 3.16
C GLU A 74 -3.19 12.50 2.73
N ILE A 75 -2.15 12.33 1.90
CA ILE A 75 -1.40 13.45 1.33
C ILE A 75 -2.31 14.31 0.44
N TYR A 76 -3.10 13.70 -0.46
CA TYR A 76 -4.06 14.43 -1.29
C TYR A 76 -5.14 15.11 -0.46
N ALA A 77 -5.68 14.45 0.57
CA ALA A 77 -6.64 15.06 1.49
C ALA A 77 -6.06 16.28 2.24
N SER A 78 -4.74 16.32 2.40
CA SER A 78 -4.03 17.49 2.94
C SER A 78 -3.71 18.56 1.88
N MET A 79 -4.34 18.50 0.70
CA MET A 79 -4.09 19.42 -0.42
C MET A 79 -2.62 19.47 -0.84
N SER A 80 -1.98 18.32 -0.87
CA SER A 80 -0.55 18.16 -1.19
C SER A 80 -0.32 17.13 -2.27
N HIS A 81 0.78 17.29 -3.03
CA HIS A 81 1.29 16.27 -3.94
C HIS A 81 2.23 15.32 -3.20
N PRO A 82 2.12 14.00 -3.37
CA PRO A 82 3.11 13.05 -2.89
C PRO A 82 4.51 13.35 -3.46
N ARG A 83 5.55 13.28 -2.63
CA ARG A 83 6.94 13.55 -3.03
C ARG A 83 7.85 12.39 -2.68
N LEU A 84 7.87 11.98 -1.43
CA LEU A 84 8.74 10.91 -0.94
C LEU A 84 7.92 9.79 -0.32
N LEU A 85 8.35 8.55 -0.58
CA LEU A 85 7.77 7.34 -0.01
C LEU A 85 8.85 6.56 0.75
N SER A 86 8.58 6.16 1.96
CA SER A 86 9.45 5.30 2.76
C SER A 86 8.69 4.04 3.15
N VAL A 87 9.26 2.88 2.82
CA VAL A 87 8.66 1.56 3.07
C VAL A 87 9.57 0.75 3.98
N ARG A 88 9.00 0.14 4.99
CA ARG A 88 9.68 -0.77 5.91
C ARG A 88 8.91 -2.06 5.98
N LEU A 89 9.56 -3.18 5.69
CA LEU A 89 8.94 -4.49 5.68
C LEU A 89 9.55 -5.39 6.74
N GLY A 90 8.71 -5.90 7.64
CA GLY A 90 9.01 -7.05 8.48
C GLY A 90 8.62 -8.32 7.74
N VAL A 91 9.60 -9.09 7.26
CA VAL A 91 9.37 -10.24 6.36
C VAL A 91 9.39 -11.54 7.13
N SER A 92 8.29 -12.29 7.07
CA SER A 92 8.21 -13.64 7.64
C SER A 92 9.09 -14.63 6.87
N ALA A 93 9.70 -15.58 7.60
CA ALA A 93 10.44 -16.68 7.01
C ALA A 93 9.59 -17.62 6.13
N LYS A 94 8.25 -17.50 6.18
CA LYS A 94 7.32 -18.24 5.32
C LYS A 94 7.24 -17.68 3.90
N LEU A 95 7.75 -16.48 3.66
CA LEU A 95 7.69 -15.81 2.37
C LEU A 95 9.01 -16.00 1.63
N ASP A 96 8.93 -16.52 0.42
CA ASP A 96 10.05 -16.57 -0.50
C ASP A 96 10.33 -15.18 -1.09
N PHE A 97 11.47 -15.02 -1.72
CA PHE A 97 11.86 -13.73 -2.30
C PHE A 97 10.94 -13.28 -3.44
N SER A 98 10.33 -14.22 -4.18
CA SER A 98 9.30 -13.91 -5.20
C SER A 98 8.10 -13.20 -4.61
N HIS A 99 7.64 -13.62 -3.45
CA HIS A 99 6.54 -12.96 -2.73
C HIS A 99 6.87 -11.50 -2.38
N ILE A 100 8.12 -11.24 -1.97
CA ILE A 100 8.58 -9.88 -1.69
C ILE A 100 8.66 -9.05 -2.97
N LYS A 101 9.10 -9.66 -4.09
CA LYS A 101 9.09 -9.01 -5.40
C LYS A 101 7.70 -8.60 -5.84
N ASP A 102 6.70 -9.47 -5.66
CA ASP A 102 5.32 -9.18 -6.03
C ASP A 102 4.76 -8.02 -5.20
N LEU A 103 4.99 -8.03 -3.90
CA LEU A 103 4.62 -6.92 -3.02
C LEU A 103 5.29 -5.62 -3.47
N TRP A 104 6.60 -5.66 -3.71
CA TRP A 104 7.38 -4.51 -4.15
C TRP A 104 6.92 -3.98 -5.51
N LEU A 105 6.56 -4.86 -6.45
CA LEU A 105 5.99 -4.46 -7.73
C LEU A 105 4.70 -3.66 -7.55
N GLY A 106 3.86 -4.03 -6.59
CA GLY A 106 2.67 -3.27 -6.21
C GLY A 106 3.02 -1.88 -5.67
N VAL A 107 3.97 -1.81 -4.74
CA VAL A 107 4.48 -0.54 -4.18
C VAL A 107 4.99 0.38 -5.28
N VAL A 108 5.87 -0.12 -6.15
CA VAL A 108 6.46 0.65 -7.27
C VAL A 108 5.40 1.13 -8.26
N THR A 109 4.41 0.28 -8.55
CA THR A 109 3.31 0.64 -9.46
C THR A 109 2.53 1.83 -8.90
N ALA A 110 2.09 1.77 -7.65
CA ALA A 110 1.37 2.86 -7.01
C ALA A 110 2.25 4.11 -6.82
N ALA A 111 3.52 3.95 -6.46
CA ALA A 111 4.44 5.07 -6.30
C ALA A 111 4.62 5.87 -7.61
N LYS A 112 4.73 5.18 -8.75
CA LYS A 112 4.80 5.82 -10.07
C LYS A 112 3.48 6.50 -10.44
N GLU A 113 2.36 5.81 -10.25
CA GLU A 113 1.03 6.30 -10.57
C GLU A 113 0.70 7.60 -9.80
N HIS A 114 1.09 7.65 -8.53
CA HIS A 114 0.86 8.83 -7.68
C HIS A 114 2.01 9.85 -7.66
N GLY A 115 3.00 9.70 -8.54
CA GLY A 115 4.03 10.71 -8.78
C GLY A 115 5.06 10.88 -7.66
N PHE A 116 5.31 9.85 -6.86
CA PHE A 116 6.42 9.88 -5.91
C PHE A 116 7.75 10.02 -6.66
N SER A 117 8.56 10.98 -6.27
CA SER A 117 9.86 11.27 -6.91
C SER A 117 10.97 10.36 -6.41
N ALA A 118 10.87 9.88 -5.17
CA ALA A 118 11.85 8.95 -4.61
C ALA A 118 11.18 7.98 -3.64
N VAL A 119 11.72 6.77 -3.60
CA VAL A 119 11.26 5.69 -2.73
C VAL A 119 12.45 5.13 -1.96
N ASP A 120 12.26 4.89 -0.67
CA ASP A 120 13.23 4.23 0.20
C ASP A 120 12.64 2.93 0.76
N LEU A 121 13.46 1.90 0.88
CA LEU A 121 13.06 0.57 1.34
C LEU A 121 14.03 0.05 2.39
N ASP A 122 13.48 -0.49 3.47
CA ASP A 122 14.21 -1.31 4.42
C ASP A 122 13.50 -2.64 4.69
N LEU A 123 14.28 -3.70 4.89
CA LEU A 123 13.81 -5.06 5.14
C LEU A 123 14.39 -5.58 6.44
N VAL A 124 13.55 -6.16 7.28
CA VAL A 124 13.97 -6.86 8.50
C VAL A 124 13.25 -8.20 8.63
N PRO A 125 13.86 -9.24 9.22
CA PRO A 125 13.15 -10.48 9.53
C PRO A 125 12.03 -10.21 10.55
N SER A 126 10.89 -10.90 10.37
CA SER A 126 9.77 -10.86 11.31
C SER A 126 9.38 -12.27 11.74
N PRO A 127 9.30 -12.56 13.04
CA PRO A 127 8.83 -13.85 13.53
C PRO A 127 7.30 -14.00 13.44
N ASN A 128 6.56 -12.89 13.37
CA ASN A 128 5.10 -12.85 13.55
C ASN A 128 4.32 -12.53 12.26
N GLY A 129 4.83 -12.94 11.10
CA GLY A 129 4.15 -12.68 9.83
C GLY A 129 4.69 -11.45 9.11
N LEU A 130 3.97 -11.02 8.07
CA LEU A 130 4.31 -9.85 7.26
C LEU A 130 3.81 -8.57 7.95
N THR A 131 4.70 -7.61 8.06
CA THR A 131 4.36 -6.26 8.55
C THR A 131 4.84 -5.24 7.54
N ILE A 132 3.99 -4.27 7.20
CA ILE A 132 4.29 -3.23 6.23
C ILE A 132 4.09 -1.87 6.90
N SER A 133 5.15 -1.09 7.06
CA SER A 133 5.08 0.30 7.46
C SER A 133 5.36 1.19 6.25
N VAL A 134 4.45 2.11 5.96
CA VAL A 134 4.57 3.03 4.84
C VAL A 134 4.41 4.45 5.36
N SER A 135 5.34 5.31 4.97
CA SER A 135 5.30 6.74 5.29
C SER A 135 5.50 7.56 4.02
N ALA A 136 4.73 8.62 3.88
CA ALA A 136 4.80 9.53 2.74
C ALA A 136 5.01 10.97 3.22
N ILE A 137 5.72 11.75 2.40
CA ILE A 137 5.82 13.19 2.55
C ILE A 137 5.31 13.82 1.27
N GLY A 138 4.45 14.81 1.41
CA GLY A 138 3.89 15.62 0.33
C GLY A 138 4.20 17.09 0.47
N GLU A 139 4.08 17.80 -0.63
CA GLU A 139 4.25 19.24 -0.73
C GLU A 139 2.93 19.88 -1.19
N GLU A 140 2.53 20.95 -0.55
CA GLU A 140 1.29 21.69 -0.81
C GLU A 140 1.11 22.03 -2.30
N PHE A 141 -0.12 21.90 -2.80
CA PHE A 141 -0.47 22.35 -4.16
C PHE A 141 -0.23 23.86 -4.31
N LYS A 142 0.37 24.26 -5.43
CA LYS A 142 0.63 25.70 -5.72
C LYS A 142 -0.64 26.56 -5.65
N LEU A 143 -1.79 26.00 -6.03
CA LEU A 143 -3.08 26.70 -6.03
C LEU A 143 -3.65 26.92 -4.63
N THR A 144 -3.25 26.13 -3.65
CA THR A 144 -3.74 26.21 -2.26
C THR A 144 -2.76 26.90 -1.34
N LYS A 145 -1.57 27.25 -1.83
CA LYS A 145 -0.50 27.85 -1.03
C LYS A 145 -0.98 29.06 -0.23
N GLY A 146 -0.85 28.96 1.09
CA GLY A 146 -1.27 29.99 2.02
C GLY A 146 -2.79 30.15 2.20
N ARG A 147 -3.61 29.25 1.62
CA ARG A 147 -5.06 29.28 1.80
C ARG A 147 -5.50 28.30 2.87
N THR A 148 -5.89 28.80 4.02
CA THR A 148 -6.61 28.01 5.02
C THR A 148 -8.10 28.08 4.72
N VAL A 149 -8.66 27.00 4.18
CA VAL A 149 -10.11 26.86 3.98
C VAL A 149 -10.73 26.37 5.28
N LYS A 150 -11.64 27.17 5.84
CA LYS A 150 -12.43 26.79 7.03
C LYS A 150 -13.86 26.51 6.58
N ALA A 151 -14.41 25.38 7.02
CA ALA A 151 -15.83 25.09 6.82
C ALA A 151 -16.70 26.14 7.52
N ARG A 152 -17.79 26.53 6.87
CA ARG A 152 -18.75 27.50 7.38
C ARG A 152 -20.12 26.83 7.53
N SER A 153 -20.98 27.46 8.34
CA SER A 153 -22.38 27.06 8.40
C SER A 153 -23.01 27.15 7.01
N MET A 154 -23.77 26.15 6.62
CA MET A 154 -24.42 26.00 5.30
C MET A 154 -23.50 25.57 4.15
N ASP A 155 -22.21 25.25 4.39
CA ASP A 155 -21.40 24.60 3.37
C ASP A 155 -21.94 23.18 3.06
N LEU A 156 -21.91 22.81 1.78
CA LEU A 156 -22.34 21.50 1.32
C LEU A 156 -21.24 20.47 1.55
N VAL A 157 -21.60 19.34 2.14
CA VAL A 157 -20.71 18.17 2.22
C VAL A 157 -20.99 17.29 1.00
N CYS A 158 -20.01 17.19 0.12
CA CYS A 158 -20.09 16.36 -1.08
C CYS A 158 -19.31 15.06 -0.89
N VAL A 159 -19.84 13.98 -1.44
CA VAL A 159 -19.21 12.65 -1.45
C VAL A 159 -19.06 12.18 -2.89
N SER A 160 -17.86 11.71 -3.24
CA SER A 160 -17.59 11.04 -4.52
C SER A 160 -17.37 9.55 -4.28
N GLY A 161 -17.75 8.71 -5.25
CA GLY A 161 -17.57 7.26 -5.19
C GLY A 161 -18.58 6.52 -4.31
N SER A 162 -18.31 5.25 -4.06
CA SER A 162 -19.18 4.33 -3.29
C SER A 162 -18.63 4.09 -1.90
N LEU A 163 -19.16 4.80 -0.90
CA LEU A 163 -18.81 4.56 0.49
C LEU A 163 -19.27 3.15 0.92
N GLY A 164 -18.36 2.43 1.62
CA GLY A 164 -18.63 1.09 2.12
C GLY A 164 -18.33 -0.05 1.13
N ALA A 165 -18.06 0.21 -0.15
CA ALA A 165 -17.76 -0.83 -1.13
C ALA A 165 -16.56 -1.70 -0.73
N ALA A 166 -15.47 -1.08 -0.28
CA ALA A 166 -14.28 -1.80 0.18
C ALA A 166 -14.57 -2.64 1.44
N PHE A 167 -15.35 -2.11 2.38
CA PHE A 167 -15.77 -2.87 3.57
C PHE A 167 -16.59 -4.11 3.21
N LEU A 168 -17.56 -3.96 2.31
CA LEU A 168 -18.36 -5.10 1.83
C LEU A 168 -17.49 -6.12 1.09
N GLY A 169 -16.52 -5.67 0.29
CA GLY A 169 -15.55 -6.55 -0.38
C GLY A 169 -14.74 -7.38 0.61
N GLN A 170 -14.27 -6.77 1.69
CA GLN A 170 -13.58 -7.48 2.78
C GLN A 170 -14.51 -8.52 3.43
N GLN A 171 -15.75 -8.13 3.80
CA GLN A 171 -16.70 -9.04 4.45
C GLN A 171 -17.04 -10.26 3.59
N ILE A 172 -17.08 -10.09 2.28
CA ILE A 172 -17.28 -11.20 1.33
C ILE A 172 -16.10 -12.17 1.40
N LEU A 173 -14.86 -11.68 1.29
CA LEU A 173 -13.66 -12.51 1.35
C LEU A 173 -13.53 -13.24 2.71
N GLU A 174 -13.80 -12.54 3.81
CA GLU A 174 -13.81 -13.13 5.15
C GLU A 174 -14.87 -14.23 5.29
N ARG A 175 -16.06 -14.03 4.70
CA ARG A 175 -17.11 -15.04 4.70
C ARG A 175 -16.68 -16.31 3.96
N GLU A 176 -16.11 -16.15 2.76
CA GLU A 176 -15.66 -17.27 1.95
C GLU A 176 -14.51 -18.03 2.63
N LYS A 177 -13.54 -17.31 3.23
CA LYS A 177 -12.50 -17.92 4.05
C LYS A 177 -13.07 -18.77 5.19
N ARG A 178 -14.00 -18.21 5.98
CA ARG A 178 -14.64 -18.97 7.07
C ARG A 178 -15.42 -20.19 6.58
N GLY A 179 -16.01 -20.10 5.39
CA GLY A 179 -16.67 -21.24 4.73
C GLY A 179 -15.68 -22.35 4.41
N PHE A 180 -14.57 -21.99 3.76
CA PHE A 180 -13.49 -22.91 3.42
C PHE A 180 -12.86 -23.56 4.66
N ASP A 181 -12.55 -22.78 5.70
CA ASP A 181 -11.97 -23.29 6.96
C ASP A 181 -12.86 -24.34 7.64
N LYS A 182 -14.19 -24.22 7.49
CA LYS A 182 -15.17 -25.16 8.08
C LYS A 182 -15.28 -26.45 7.27
N THR A 183 -15.31 -26.35 5.96
CA THR A 183 -15.57 -27.52 5.08
C THR A 183 -14.28 -28.23 4.70
N LYS A 184 -13.16 -27.51 4.59
CA LYS A 184 -11.89 -27.99 4.01
C LYS A 184 -12.09 -28.68 2.66
N ASP A 185 -13.11 -28.29 1.93
CA ASP A 185 -13.51 -28.89 0.67
C ASP A 185 -13.08 -27.98 -0.48
N ASP A 186 -11.98 -28.35 -1.13
CA ASP A 186 -11.42 -27.64 -2.27
C ASP A 186 -12.33 -27.67 -3.52
N SER A 187 -13.38 -28.52 -3.52
CA SER A 187 -14.32 -28.64 -4.64
C SER A 187 -15.31 -27.48 -4.71
N VAL A 188 -15.53 -26.77 -3.60
CA VAL A 188 -16.45 -25.64 -3.52
C VAL A 188 -15.74 -24.35 -3.93
N GLN A 189 -15.81 -24.02 -5.22
CA GLN A 189 -15.29 -22.74 -5.69
C GLN A 189 -16.21 -21.59 -5.24
N PRO A 190 -15.67 -20.55 -4.58
CA PRO A 190 -16.44 -19.39 -4.17
C PRO A 190 -16.95 -18.62 -5.39
N GLN A 191 -18.24 -18.24 -5.39
CA GLN A 191 -18.85 -17.46 -6.46
C GLN A 191 -18.49 -15.97 -6.31
N LEU A 192 -17.21 -15.64 -6.45
CA LEU A 192 -16.69 -14.28 -6.24
C LEU A 192 -16.96 -13.34 -7.42
N GLU A 193 -17.23 -13.88 -8.61
CA GLU A 193 -17.37 -13.09 -9.85
C GLU A 193 -18.49 -12.05 -9.75
N LYS A 194 -19.63 -12.40 -9.16
CA LYS A 194 -20.72 -11.45 -8.95
C LYS A 194 -20.40 -10.30 -7.99
N TYR A 195 -19.35 -10.42 -7.21
CA TYR A 195 -18.89 -9.40 -6.25
C TYR A 195 -17.58 -8.72 -6.67
N LYS A 196 -17.13 -8.94 -7.90
CA LYS A 196 -15.84 -8.49 -8.42
C LYS A 196 -15.57 -7.00 -8.16
N MET A 197 -16.58 -6.13 -8.33
CA MET A 197 -16.44 -4.70 -8.10
C MET A 197 -16.17 -4.39 -6.61
N LEU A 198 -16.90 -5.01 -5.70
CA LEU A 198 -16.73 -4.81 -4.25
C LEU A 198 -15.37 -5.33 -3.78
N ILE A 199 -15.01 -6.54 -4.22
CA ILE A 199 -13.72 -7.16 -3.92
C ILE A 199 -12.57 -6.32 -4.49
N GLY A 200 -12.71 -5.83 -5.73
CA GLY A 200 -11.75 -4.93 -6.36
C GLY A 200 -11.53 -3.66 -5.55
N SER A 201 -12.61 -3.04 -5.07
CA SER A 201 -12.52 -1.85 -4.21
C SER A 201 -11.77 -2.08 -2.91
N TYR A 202 -11.79 -3.31 -2.38
CA TYR A 202 -11.02 -3.66 -1.20
C TYR A 202 -9.57 -4.00 -1.49
N LEU A 203 -9.32 -4.85 -2.52
CA LEU A 203 -7.99 -5.36 -2.83
C LEU A 203 -7.10 -4.33 -3.55
N LYS A 204 -7.68 -3.55 -4.45
CA LYS A 204 -7.00 -2.54 -5.25
C LYS A 204 -7.83 -1.25 -5.27
N PRO A 205 -7.84 -0.48 -4.16
CA PRO A 205 -8.52 0.81 -4.13
C PRO A 205 -7.87 1.79 -5.11
N GLU A 206 -8.69 2.60 -5.77
CA GLU A 206 -8.24 3.67 -6.66
C GLU A 206 -8.61 5.02 -6.03
N LEU A 207 -7.71 6.00 -6.16
CA LEU A 207 -7.98 7.38 -5.78
C LEU A 207 -8.55 8.12 -6.99
N SER A 208 -9.72 8.68 -6.84
CA SER A 208 -10.43 9.48 -7.86
C SER A 208 -10.24 10.97 -7.65
#